data_7ceaebc11d82f458d8f2cd5554f45128
#
_entry.id   7ceaebc11d82f458d8f2cd5554f45128
#
_cell.length_a   1.000
_cell.length_b   1.000
_cell.length_c   1.000
_cell.angle_alpha   90.00
_cell.angle_beta   90.00
_cell.angle_gamma   90.00
#
_symmetry.space_group_name_H-M   'P 1'
#
loop_
_entity.id
_entity.type
_entity.pdbx_description
1 polymer ?
#
loop_
_entity_poly.entity_id
_entity_poly.type
_entity_poly.pdbx_seq_one_letter_code
_entity_poly.pdbx_strand_id
1 'polypeptide(L)'
;MGYLLTVLIGAALATAMVWKPAPPPPFLGVKGADVPRAVGGLRAAADDVVPDDVKAALSSADLLSRTYAPDGRSGGADAVNFVLIGGTDRSALHDPRACLIGAGMQIEGDHLERLPGTDVEARACHAVSVGGANMGSDMLYLYVVNGRIVNEVTQIRAAMLWSALLGRRGTPVYFLRFSRSLVADPQADAKGHDRLGEFAAGMWTALQPRLRPSTG
;
A
#
# COMPACT_ATOMS: atom_id res chain seq x y z
N MET A 1 36.62 -32.20 -21.54
CA MET A 1 35.99 -31.42 -20.46
C MET A 1 34.91 -30.45 -20.97
N GLY A 2 35.02 -29.86 -22.17
CA GLY A 2 34.04 -28.91 -22.72
C GLY A 2 32.65 -29.50 -22.97
N TYR A 3 32.55 -30.71 -23.52
CA TYR A 3 31.26 -31.34 -23.85
C TYR A 3 30.36 -31.61 -22.64
N LEU A 4 30.95 -32.00 -21.49
CA LEU A 4 30.18 -32.27 -20.29
C LEU A 4 29.53 -30.98 -19.74
N LEU A 5 30.22 -29.84 -19.80
CA LEU A 5 29.75 -28.57 -19.37
C LEU A 5 28.57 -28.06 -20.26
N THR A 6 28.70 -28.26 -21.57
CA THR A 6 27.64 -27.86 -22.53
C THR A 6 26.35 -28.68 -22.33
N VAL A 7 26.47 -29.98 -22.06
CA VAL A 7 25.33 -30.86 -21.78
C VAL A 7 24.66 -30.48 -20.46
N LEU A 8 25.43 -30.17 -19.41
CA LEU A 8 24.87 -29.73 -18.12
C LEU A 8 24.15 -28.38 -18.21
N ILE A 9 24.72 -27.44 -18.96
CA ILE A 9 24.06 -26.13 -19.20
C ILE A 9 22.79 -26.32 -20.03
N GLY A 10 22.81 -27.13 -21.08
CA GLY A 10 21.65 -27.46 -21.89
C GLY A 10 20.53 -28.14 -21.10
N ALA A 11 20.86 -29.10 -20.24
CA ALA A 11 19.89 -29.75 -19.36
C ALA A 11 19.31 -28.81 -18.31
N ALA A 12 20.13 -27.91 -17.72
CA ALA A 12 19.67 -26.91 -16.77
C ALA A 12 18.73 -25.87 -17.43
N LEU A 13 19.03 -25.46 -18.67
CA LEU A 13 18.16 -24.56 -19.43
C LEU A 13 16.85 -25.26 -19.85
N ALA A 14 16.89 -26.51 -20.26
CA ALA A 14 15.70 -27.29 -20.63
C ALA A 14 14.78 -27.51 -19.41
N THR A 15 15.35 -27.83 -18.25
CA THR A 15 14.59 -27.96 -17.00
C THR A 15 14.00 -26.62 -16.55
N ALA A 16 14.71 -25.50 -16.71
CA ALA A 16 14.19 -24.17 -16.41
C ALA A 16 13.05 -23.75 -17.34
N MET A 17 13.07 -24.16 -18.60
CA MET A 17 11.99 -23.88 -19.58
C MET A 17 10.72 -24.71 -19.33
N VAL A 18 10.84 -25.90 -18.76
CA VAL A 18 9.71 -26.82 -18.50
C VAL A 18 9.10 -26.59 -17.12
N TRP A 19 9.85 -25.99 -16.22
CA TRP A 19 9.38 -25.73 -14.87
C TRP A 19 8.41 -24.56 -14.87
N LYS A 20 7.13 -24.84 -15.03
CA LYS A 20 6.08 -23.88 -14.67
C LYS A 20 6.13 -23.69 -13.16
N PRO A 21 6.44 -22.49 -12.66
CA PRO A 21 6.38 -22.25 -11.22
C PRO A 21 4.97 -22.56 -10.74
N ALA A 22 4.86 -23.28 -9.62
CA ALA A 22 3.57 -23.52 -9.00
C ALA A 22 2.85 -22.16 -8.80
N PRO A 23 1.54 -22.10 -9.05
CA PRO A 23 0.78 -20.88 -8.81
C PRO A 23 1.06 -20.39 -7.38
N PRO A 24 1.15 -19.07 -7.17
CA PRO A 24 1.33 -18.53 -5.83
C PRO A 24 0.20 -19.04 -4.93
N PRO A 25 0.48 -19.31 -3.65
CA PRO A 25 -0.57 -19.69 -2.70
C PRO A 25 -1.61 -18.57 -2.63
N PRO A 26 -2.88 -18.92 -2.38
CA PRO A 26 -3.93 -17.91 -2.25
C PRO A 26 -3.57 -16.92 -1.15
N PHE A 27 -3.83 -15.64 -1.38
CA PHE A 27 -3.64 -14.61 -0.38
C PHE A 27 -4.70 -14.76 0.72
N LEU A 28 -4.26 -15.11 1.93
CA LEU A 28 -5.11 -15.30 3.11
C LEU A 28 -5.03 -14.10 4.07
N GLY A 29 -4.68 -12.93 3.54
CA GLY A 29 -4.46 -11.72 4.32
C GLY A 29 -5.73 -10.97 4.70
N VAL A 30 -5.54 -9.75 5.18
CA VAL A 30 -6.61 -8.82 5.58
C VAL A 30 -7.50 -8.51 4.38
N LYS A 31 -8.78 -8.73 4.52
CA LYS A 31 -9.81 -8.45 3.51
C LYS A 31 -10.58 -7.17 3.85
N GLY A 32 -11.29 -6.62 2.89
CA GLY A 32 -12.12 -5.43 3.08
C GLY A 32 -13.11 -5.54 4.24
N ALA A 33 -13.64 -6.75 4.52
CA ALA A 33 -14.52 -7.01 5.66
C ALA A 33 -13.82 -6.88 7.03
N ASP A 34 -12.51 -7.05 7.07
CA ASP A 34 -11.70 -6.95 8.29
C ASP A 34 -11.36 -5.49 8.65
N VAL A 35 -11.51 -4.57 7.70
CA VAL A 35 -11.20 -3.16 7.87
C VAL A 35 -12.31 -2.47 8.64
N PRO A 36 -12.03 -1.82 9.78
CA PRO A 36 -13.04 -1.18 10.61
C PRO A 36 -13.85 -0.14 9.82
N ARG A 37 -15.16 -0.07 10.08
CA ARG A 37 -16.03 0.94 9.49
C ARG A 37 -16.11 2.24 10.30
N ALA A 38 -15.44 2.30 11.45
CA ALA A 38 -15.33 3.50 12.26
C ALA A 38 -13.96 3.56 12.95
N VAL A 39 -13.26 4.68 12.81
CA VAL A 39 -11.94 4.94 13.38
C VAL A 39 -11.80 6.44 13.67
N GLY A 40 -11.30 6.81 14.86
CA GLY A 40 -10.96 8.20 15.17
C GLY A 40 -12.12 9.19 15.03
N GLY A 41 -13.36 8.76 15.29
CA GLY A 41 -14.54 9.61 15.10
C GLY A 41 -15.04 9.70 13.66
N LEU A 42 -14.31 9.14 12.68
CA LEU A 42 -14.74 9.06 11.29
C LEU A 42 -15.45 7.72 11.04
N ARG A 43 -16.44 7.74 10.15
CA ARG A 43 -17.22 6.56 9.74
C ARG A 43 -17.11 6.35 8.25
N ALA A 44 -17.04 5.09 7.85
CA ALA A 44 -17.04 4.71 6.44
C ALA A 44 -18.38 5.10 5.79
N ALA A 45 -18.31 5.81 4.69
CA ALA A 45 -19.46 6.10 3.84
C ALA A 45 -19.84 4.85 3.03
N ALA A 46 -18.97 4.48 2.09
CA ALA A 46 -19.08 3.30 1.25
C ALA A 46 -17.69 2.84 0.83
N ASP A 47 -17.59 1.65 0.28
CA ASP A 47 -16.40 1.24 -0.43
C ASP A 47 -16.44 1.90 -1.81
N ASP A 48 -15.31 2.53 -2.19
CA ASP A 48 -15.24 3.26 -3.44
C ASP A 48 -15.18 2.29 -4.63
N VAL A 49 -15.75 2.70 -5.74
CA VAL A 49 -15.65 1.91 -6.99
C VAL A 49 -14.25 2.10 -7.56
N VAL A 50 -13.48 1.02 -7.57
CA VAL A 50 -12.15 1.03 -8.20
C VAL A 50 -12.30 0.83 -9.70
N PRO A 51 -11.66 1.66 -10.54
CA PRO A 51 -11.65 1.50 -11.99
C PRO A 51 -11.11 0.13 -12.44
N ASP A 52 -11.64 -0.40 -13.53
CA ASP A 52 -11.29 -1.75 -13.98
C ASP A 52 -9.86 -1.86 -14.51
N ASP A 53 -9.29 -0.80 -15.06
CA ASP A 53 -7.89 -0.70 -15.42
C ASP A 53 -6.95 -0.79 -14.21
N VAL A 54 -7.32 -0.17 -13.09
CA VAL A 54 -6.59 -0.28 -11.82
C VAL A 54 -6.68 -1.70 -11.26
N LYS A 55 -7.86 -2.32 -11.29
CA LYS A 55 -8.04 -3.73 -10.91
C LYS A 55 -7.22 -4.66 -11.79
N ALA A 56 -7.17 -4.42 -13.09
CA ALA A 56 -6.39 -5.22 -14.03
C ALA A 56 -4.89 -5.10 -13.77
N ALA A 57 -4.39 -3.89 -13.45
CA ALA A 57 -3.00 -3.65 -13.10
C ALA A 57 -2.58 -4.34 -11.78
N LEU A 58 -3.54 -4.54 -10.87
CA LEU A 58 -3.35 -5.17 -9.55
C LEU A 58 -4.00 -6.56 -9.48
N SER A 59 -4.07 -7.28 -10.60
CA SER A 59 -4.88 -8.50 -10.80
C SER A 59 -4.63 -9.63 -9.79
N SER A 60 -3.48 -9.66 -9.12
CA SER A 60 -3.12 -10.66 -8.10
C SER A 60 -3.29 -10.15 -6.66
N ALA A 61 -3.72 -8.90 -6.47
CA ALA A 61 -3.83 -8.27 -5.17
C ALA A 61 -5.29 -8.04 -4.76
N ASP A 62 -5.59 -8.19 -3.47
CA ASP A 62 -6.83 -7.70 -2.88
C ASP A 62 -6.72 -6.18 -2.71
N LEU A 63 -7.71 -5.45 -3.23
CA LEU A 63 -7.75 -3.99 -3.20
C LEU A 63 -9.05 -3.52 -2.52
N LEU A 64 -8.90 -2.69 -1.51
CA LEU A 64 -9.97 -1.92 -0.89
C LEU A 64 -9.65 -0.43 -1.03
N SER A 65 -10.59 0.35 -1.52
CA SER A 65 -10.63 1.81 -1.35
C SER A 65 -11.89 2.19 -0.58
N ARG A 66 -11.76 3.01 0.46
CA ARG A 66 -12.88 3.38 1.32
C ARG A 66 -12.71 4.79 1.84
N THR A 67 -13.76 5.59 1.69
CA THR A 67 -13.81 6.95 2.20
C THR A 67 -14.47 7.00 3.57
N TYR A 68 -13.85 7.72 4.50
CA TYR A 68 -14.32 7.96 5.86
C TYR A 68 -14.58 9.44 6.07
N ALA A 69 -15.67 9.76 6.76
CA ALA A 69 -16.05 11.13 7.06
C ALA A 69 -16.75 11.20 8.44
N PRO A 70 -16.80 12.38 9.08
CA PRO A 70 -17.43 12.54 10.39
C PRO A 70 -18.91 12.14 10.43
N ASP A 71 -19.63 12.40 9.36
CA ASP A 71 -21.06 12.09 9.21
C ASP A 71 -21.34 10.78 8.43
N GLY A 72 -20.28 10.05 8.04
CA GLY A 72 -20.39 8.85 7.21
C GLY A 72 -20.80 9.13 5.76
N ARG A 73 -20.70 10.38 5.28
CA ARG A 73 -20.99 10.76 3.88
C ARG A 73 -19.69 10.94 3.11
N SER A 74 -19.66 10.44 1.89
CA SER A 74 -18.53 10.64 1.00
C SER A 74 -18.49 12.10 0.52
N GLY A 75 -17.32 12.75 0.71
CA GLY A 75 -17.06 14.13 0.26
C GLY A 75 -17.01 15.14 1.41
N GLY A 76 -16.19 16.15 1.24
CA GLY A 76 -15.91 17.20 2.20
C GLY A 76 -14.43 17.30 2.57
N ALA A 77 -14.02 18.47 3.08
CA ALA A 77 -12.63 18.74 3.45
C ALA A 77 -12.09 17.83 4.57
N ASP A 78 -13.00 17.27 5.39
CA ASP A 78 -12.69 16.38 6.51
C ASP A 78 -12.72 14.89 6.15
N ALA A 79 -12.96 14.56 4.90
CA ALA A 79 -13.00 13.17 4.45
C ALA A 79 -11.58 12.63 4.27
N VAL A 80 -11.36 11.39 4.72
CA VAL A 80 -10.11 10.64 4.53
C VAL A 80 -10.40 9.43 3.65
N ASN A 81 -9.65 9.28 2.58
CA ASN A 81 -9.66 8.08 1.77
C ASN A 81 -8.58 7.11 2.29
N PHE A 82 -8.97 5.89 2.55
CA PHE A 82 -8.10 4.78 2.93
C PHE A 82 -8.04 3.76 1.81
N VAL A 83 -6.82 3.41 1.42
CA VAL A 83 -6.57 2.33 0.45
C VAL A 83 -5.73 1.25 1.12
N LEU A 84 -6.19 0.01 1.00
CA LEU A 84 -5.45 -1.19 1.37
C LEU A 84 -5.24 -2.04 0.13
N ILE A 85 -4.00 -2.33 -0.18
CA ILE A 85 -3.63 -3.30 -1.21
C ILE A 85 -2.87 -4.43 -0.51
N GLY A 86 -3.34 -5.67 -0.66
CA GLY A 86 -2.71 -6.84 -0.07
C GLY A 86 -2.42 -7.89 -1.12
N GLY A 87 -1.25 -8.53 -1.06
CA GLY A 87 -0.88 -9.59 -2.00
C GLY A 87 0.34 -10.35 -1.56
N THR A 88 0.75 -11.31 -2.37
CA THR A 88 1.93 -12.16 -2.14
C THR A 88 3.01 -11.95 -3.19
N ASP A 89 2.81 -11.04 -4.11
CA ASP A 89 3.72 -10.75 -5.21
C ASP A 89 4.01 -9.25 -5.37
N ARG A 90 4.78 -8.92 -6.40
CA ARG A 90 5.21 -7.55 -6.68
C ARG A 90 4.09 -6.62 -7.10
N SER A 91 2.95 -7.13 -7.57
CA SER A 91 1.83 -6.31 -8.02
C SER A 91 1.18 -5.55 -6.85
N ALA A 92 1.27 -6.11 -5.63
CA ALA A 92 0.85 -5.45 -4.40
C ALA A 92 1.78 -4.30 -3.97
N LEU A 93 2.95 -4.17 -4.60
CA LEU A 93 3.99 -3.19 -4.25
C LEU A 93 4.00 -2.03 -5.23
N HIS A 94 2.89 -1.34 -5.34
CA HIS A 94 2.80 -0.17 -6.18
C HIS A 94 3.41 1.04 -5.47
N ASP A 95 4.37 1.73 -6.13
CA ASP A 95 4.86 3.02 -5.63
C ASP A 95 3.81 4.10 -5.98
N PRO A 96 3.09 4.67 -5.00
CA PRO A 96 2.04 5.64 -5.27
C PRO A 96 2.59 6.89 -5.96
N ARG A 97 3.87 7.23 -5.72
CA ARG A 97 4.52 8.38 -6.36
C ARG A 97 4.61 8.21 -7.87
N ALA A 98 4.96 7.02 -8.34
CA ALA A 98 5.04 6.76 -9.78
C ALA A 98 3.68 6.94 -10.48
N CYS A 99 2.59 6.50 -9.84
CA CYS A 99 1.23 6.69 -10.36
C CYS A 99 0.80 8.14 -10.36
N LEU A 100 1.07 8.87 -9.28
CA LEU A 100 0.72 10.28 -9.16
C LEU A 100 1.47 11.11 -10.19
N ILE A 101 2.78 10.88 -10.37
CA ILE A 101 3.57 11.54 -11.42
C ILE A 101 3.03 11.19 -12.81
N GLY A 102 2.70 9.91 -13.05
CA GLY A 102 2.07 9.48 -14.30
C GLY A 102 0.69 10.12 -14.55
N ALA A 103 -0.03 10.49 -13.50
CA ALA A 103 -1.29 11.24 -13.57
C ALA A 103 -1.10 12.76 -13.67
N GLY A 104 0.14 13.26 -13.86
CA GLY A 104 0.43 14.69 -13.99
C GLY A 104 0.47 15.44 -12.67
N MET A 105 0.73 14.75 -11.55
CA MET A 105 0.91 15.38 -10.24
C MET A 105 2.39 15.53 -9.91
N GLN A 106 2.71 16.59 -9.20
CA GLN A 106 4.02 16.83 -8.60
C GLN A 106 3.99 16.37 -7.15
N ILE A 107 5.05 15.70 -6.69
CA ILE A 107 5.20 15.28 -5.31
C ILE A 107 6.09 16.28 -4.58
N GLU A 108 5.58 16.76 -3.45
CA GLU A 108 6.28 17.73 -2.59
C GLU A 108 6.35 17.19 -1.15
N GLY A 109 7.35 17.65 -0.39
CA GLY A 109 7.45 17.39 1.04
C GLY A 109 7.64 15.92 1.43
N ASP A 110 8.24 15.08 0.56
CA ASP A 110 8.43 13.65 0.83
C ASP A 110 9.39 13.41 2.02
N HIS A 111 8.85 12.93 3.15
CA HIS A 111 9.61 12.67 4.38
C HIS A 111 8.99 11.53 5.19
N LEU A 112 9.71 11.09 6.24
CA LEU A 112 9.15 10.16 7.22
C LEU A 112 8.52 10.94 8.36
N GLU A 113 7.33 10.54 8.77
CA GLU A 113 6.55 11.14 9.83
C GLU A 113 6.04 10.06 10.79
N ARG A 114 6.13 10.32 12.09
CA ARG A 114 5.65 9.40 13.11
C ARG A 114 4.15 9.55 13.29
N LEU A 115 3.42 8.44 13.21
CA LEU A 115 1.99 8.43 13.50
C LEU A 115 1.71 8.71 14.98
N PRO A 116 0.77 9.62 15.31
CA PRO A 116 0.49 10.04 16.67
C PRO A 116 0.22 8.88 17.62
N GLY A 117 0.85 8.90 18.80
CA GLY A 117 0.65 7.88 19.83
C GLY A 117 1.19 6.49 19.49
N THR A 118 2.02 6.36 18.45
CA THR A 118 2.63 5.08 18.03
C THR A 118 4.15 5.23 17.87
N ASP A 119 4.84 4.09 17.68
CA ASP A 119 6.24 4.01 17.28
C ASP A 119 6.41 3.85 15.76
N VAL A 120 5.33 4.00 15.01
CA VAL A 120 5.26 3.77 13.56
C VAL A 120 5.59 5.04 12.80
N GLU A 121 6.51 4.92 11.86
CA GLU A 121 6.80 5.94 10.86
C GLU A 121 6.09 5.59 9.55
N ALA A 122 5.32 6.54 9.03
CA ALA A 122 4.74 6.50 7.70
C ALA A 122 5.48 7.49 6.80
N ARG A 123 5.41 7.29 5.49
CA ARG A 123 5.90 8.26 4.53
C ARG A 123 4.82 9.30 4.27
N ALA A 124 5.15 10.57 4.47
CA ALA A 124 4.29 11.72 4.23
C ALA A 124 4.69 12.40 2.93
N CYS A 125 3.73 12.83 2.12
CA CYS A 125 3.95 13.69 0.96
C CYS A 125 2.68 14.43 0.55
N HIS A 126 2.87 15.53 -0.18
CA HIS A 126 1.79 16.24 -0.86
C HIS A 126 1.86 15.96 -2.36
N ALA A 127 0.72 15.63 -2.95
CA ALA A 127 0.58 15.52 -4.39
C ALA A 127 -0.20 16.74 -4.90
N VAL A 128 0.41 17.57 -5.73
CA VAL A 128 -0.20 18.80 -6.27
C VAL A 128 -0.33 18.69 -7.79
N SER A 129 -1.43 19.20 -8.35
CA SER A 129 -1.65 19.18 -9.81
C SER A 129 -0.71 20.16 -10.51
N VAL A 130 -0.01 19.69 -11.55
CA VAL A 130 0.78 20.54 -12.44
C VAL A 130 -0.19 21.26 -13.40
N GLY A 131 -0.54 22.52 -13.10
CA GLY A 131 -1.45 23.29 -13.98
C GLY A 131 -2.50 24.15 -13.27
N GLY A 132 -2.44 24.23 -11.96
CA GLY A 132 -2.95 25.41 -11.25
C GLY A 132 -4.40 25.47 -10.86
N ALA A 133 -5.16 24.44 -10.82
CA ALA A 133 -6.32 24.42 -9.93
C ALA A 133 -5.84 23.86 -8.59
N ASN A 134 -6.18 24.51 -7.46
CA ASN A 134 -5.86 24.13 -6.07
C ASN A 134 -6.27 22.69 -5.70
N MET A 135 -5.96 21.74 -6.56
CA MET A 135 -6.25 20.33 -6.39
C MET A 135 -4.98 19.64 -5.97
N GLY A 136 -4.87 19.43 -4.70
CA GLY A 136 -3.80 18.66 -4.10
C GLY A 136 -4.35 17.61 -3.14
N SER A 137 -3.51 16.66 -2.81
CA SER A 137 -3.79 15.63 -1.83
C SER A 137 -2.65 15.55 -0.82
N ASP A 138 -2.98 15.58 0.44
CA ASP A 138 -2.10 15.25 1.54
C ASP A 138 -2.17 13.73 1.78
N MET A 139 -1.03 13.08 1.94
CA MET A 139 -0.96 11.63 1.92
C MET A 139 0.04 11.11 2.95
N LEU A 140 -0.39 10.09 3.68
CA LEU A 140 0.46 9.21 4.49
C LEU A 140 0.39 7.80 3.92
N TYR A 141 1.52 7.11 3.83
CA TYR A 141 1.51 5.71 3.42
C TYR A 141 2.63 4.90 4.05
N LEU A 142 2.42 3.61 4.14
CA LEU A 142 3.40 2.66 4.64
C LEU A 142 3.21 1.29 3.98
N TYR A 143 4.29 0.50 3.99
CA TYR A 143 4.25 -0.89 3.56
C TYR A 143 4.45 -1.80 4.76
N VAL A 144 3.82 -2.97 4.70
CA VAL A 144 4.03 -4.03 5.68
C VAL A 144 4.45 -5.30 4.93
N VAL A 145 5.64 -5.78 5.20
CA VAL A 145 6.17 -7.01 4.59
C VAL A 145 6.42 -8.02 5.69
N ASN A 146 5.73 -9.14 5.65
CA ASN A 146 5.84 -10.16 6.68
C ASN A 146 5.66 -9.62 8.11
N GLY A 147 4.68 -8.73 8.30
CA GLY A 147 4.36 -8.10 9.59
C GLY A 147 5.34 -7.01 10.05
N ARG A 148 6.31 -6.63 9.24
CA ARG A 148 7.27 -5.54 9.53
C ARG A 148 6.98 -4.34 8.65
N ILE A 149 7.03 -3.15 9.22
CA ILE A 149 6.91 -1.90 8.47
C ILE A 149 8.19 -1.68 7.69
N VAL A 150 8.01 -1.27 6.44
CA VAL A 150 9.09 -0.95 5.51
C VAL A 150 8.70 0.32 4.75
N ASN A 151 9.55 1.33 4.78
CA ASN A 151 9.24 2.65 4.21
C ASN A 151 9.94 2.91 2.87
N GLU A 152 10.83 2.00 2.45
CA GLU A 152 11.57 2.13 1.20
C GLU A 152 11.29 0.96 0.25
N VAL A 153 10.96 1.27 -1.00
CA VAL A 153 10.68 0.26 -2.04
C VAL A 153 11.87 -0.67 -2.28
N THR A 154 13.10 -0.15 -2.15
CA THR A 154 14.33 -0.96 -2.26
C THR A 154 14.42 -2.02 -1.16
N GLN A 155 14.07 -1.67 0.07
CA GLN A 155 14.04 -2.61 1.20
C GLN A 155 12.95 -3.67 1.01
N ILE A 156 11.81 -3.29 0.44
CA ILE A 156 10.73 -4.25 0.12
C ILE A 156 11.22 -5.27 -0.89
N ARG A 157 11.86 -4.82 -1.98
CA ARG A 157 12.43 -5.71 -3.01
C ARG A 157 13.47 -6.66 -2.42
N ALA A 158 14.34 -6.15 -1.55
CA ALA A 158 15.34 -6.96 -0.84
C ALA A 158 14.67 -7.99 0.07
N ALA A 159 13.66 -7.60 0.85
CA ALA A 159 12.93 -8.51 1.75
C ALA A 159 12.19 -9.62 0.98
N MET A 160 11.58 -9.29 -0.16
CA MET A 160 10.93 -10.28 -1.03
C MET A 160 11.94 -11.24 -1.67
N LEU A 161 13.06 -10.71 -2.18
CA LEU A 161 14.14 -11.55 -2.73
C LEU A 161 14.68 -12.51 -1.67
N TRP A 162 14.93 -12.01 -0.47
CA TRP A 162 15.40 -12.83 0.64
C TRP A 162 14.39 -13.92 1.04
N SER A 163 13.11 -13.55 1.11
CA SER A 163 12.04 -14.54 1.36
C SER A 163 11.98 -15.61 0.28
N ALA A 164 12.13 -15.23 -0.99
CA ALA A 164 12.16 -16.18 -2.11
C ALA A 164 13.38 -17.12 -2.05
N LEU A 165 14.56 -16.60 -1.71
CA LEU A 165 15.78 -17.40 -1.53
C LEU A 165 15.66 -18.40 -0.38
N LEU A 166 14.95 -18.04 0.68
CA LEU A 166 14.64 -18.94 1.81
C LEU A 166 13.49 -19.92 1.52
N GLY A 167 12.98 -19.96 0.29
CA GLY A 167 11.87 -20.82 -0.10
C GLY A 167 10.51 -20.42 0.49
N ARG A 168 10.41 -19.25 1.12
CA ARG A 168 9.18 -18.71 1.71
C ARG A 168 8.32 -18.10 0.61
N ARG A 169 7.55 -18.93 -0.10
CA ARG A 169 6.59 -18.47 -1.10
C ARG A 169 5.36 -17.90 -0.41
N GLY A 170 4.79 -16.84 -0.99
CA GLY A 170 3.55 -16.24 -0.47
C GLY A 170 3.75 -15.36 0.76
N THR A 171 4.91 -14.72 0.91
CA THR A 171 5.11 -13.69 1.94
C THR A 171 4.07 -12.59 1.76
N PRO A 172 3.21 -12.32 2.77
CA PRO A 172 2.19 -11.29 2.66
C PRO A 172 2.84 -9.91 2.64
N VAL A 173 2.37 -9.11 1.71
CA VAL A 173 2.75 -7.70 1.55
C VAL A 173 1.49 -6.87 1.54
N TYR A 174 1.51 -5.78 2.27
CA TYR A 174 0.43 -4.81 2.30
C TYR A 174 0.97 -3.42 2.01
N PHE A 175 0.18 -2.66 1.28
CA PHE A 175 0.32 -1.23 1.12
C PHE A 175 -0.88 -0.55 1.74
N LEU A 176 -0.65 0.37 2.67
CA LEU A 176 -1.67 1.17 3.32
C LEU A 176 -1.45 2.63 2.93
N ARG A 177 -2.46 3.28 2.38
CA ARG A 177 -2.44 4.70 2.04
C ARG A 177 -3.62 5.40 2.68
N PHE A 178 -3.35 6.54 3.27
CA PHE A 178 -4.29 7.48 3.85
C PHE A 178 -4.15 8.78 3.09
N SER A 179 -5.22 9.36 2.62
CA SER A 179 -5.15 10.61 1.87
C SER A 179 -6.39 11.47 2.08
N ARG A 180 -6.20 12.78 2.01
CA ARG A 180 -7.27 13.78 2.03
C ARG A 180 -6.99 14.85 0.99
N SER A 181 -8.00 15.62 0.63
CA SER A 181 -7.81 16.79 -0.21
C SER A 181 -7.14 17.92 0.58
N LEU A 182 -6.20 18.62 -0.06
CA LEU A 182 -5.66 19.87 0.47
C LEU A 182 -6.73 20.96 0.46
N VAL A 183 -6.69 21.86 1.43
CA VAL A 183 -7.54 23.04 1.50
C VAL A 183 -6.70 24.31 1.44
N ALA A 184 -7.27 25.37 0.86
CA ALA A 184 -6.53 26.62 0.64
C ALA A 184 -6.21 27.40 1.93
N ASP A 185 -6.98 27.20 3.01
CA ASP A 185 -6.72 27.81 4.31
C ASP A 185 -5.61 27.03 5.04
N PRO A 186 -4.42 27.63 5.31
CA PRO A 186 -3.31 26.94 5.94
C PRO A 186 -3.62 26.40 7.35
N GLN A 187 -4.50 27.07 8.13
CA GLN A 187 -4.86 26.59 9.46
C GLN A 187 -5.82 25.39 9.40
N ALA A 188 -6.76 25.42 8.47
CA ALA A 188 -7.67 24.31 8.24
C ALA A 188 -6.88 23.11 7.65
N ASP A 189 -5.88 23.40 6.81
CA ASP A 189 -5.02 22.38 6.22
C ASP A 189 -4.16 21.67 7.26
N ALA A 190 -3.51 22.41 8.16
CA ALA A 190 -2.74 21.84 9.27
C ALA A 190 -3.60 20.96 10.19
N LYS A 191 -4.80 21.42 10.57
CA LYS A 191 -5.76 20.61 11.36
C LYS A 191 -6.21 19.33 10.61
N GLY A 192 -6.34 19.44 9.29
CA GLY A 192 -6.67 18.31 8.44
C GLY A 192 -5.54 17.29 8.42
N HIS A 193 -4.28 17.73 8.38
CA HIS A 193 -3.11 16.87 8.46
C HIS A 193 -3.04 16.14 9.81
N ASP A 194 -3.20 16.85 10.93
CA ASP A 194 -3.25 16.24 12.26
C ASP A 194 -4.33 15.13 12.32
N ARG A 195 -5.52 15.41 11.80
CA ARG A 195 -6.62 14.43 11.73
C ARG A 195 -6.29 13.23 10.85
N LEU A 196 -5.59 13.44 9.74
CA LEU A 196 -5.10 12.37 8.87
C LEU A 196 -4.15 11.45 9.63
N GLY A 197 -3.22 12.03 10.40
CA GLY A 197 -2.28 11.31 11.26
C GLY A 197 -3.00 10.49 12.34
N GLU A 198 -3.96 11.10 13.06
CA GLU A 198 -4.76 10.43 14.09
C GLU A 198 -5.58 9.26 13.50
N PHE A 199 -6.19 9.47 12.34
CA PHE A 199 -6.93 8.42 11.65
C PHE A 199 -6.01 7.28 11.22
N ALA A 200 -4.84 7.60 10.65
CA ALA A 200 -3.85 6.60 10.24
C ALA A 200 -3.34 5.77 11.44
N ALA A 201 -3.07 6.41 12.58
CA ALA A 201 -2.67 5.75 13.81
C ALA A 201 -3.77 4.82 14.35
N GLY A 202 -5.01 5.27 14.37
CA GLY A 202 -6.16 4.46 14.79
C GLY A 202 -6.40 3.27 13.87
N MET A 203 -6.32 3.46 12.57
CA MET A 203 -6.45 2.39 11.57
C MET A 203 -5.31 1.38 11.69
N TRP A 204 -4.07 1.85 11.83
CA TRP A 204 -2.92 0.99 12.08
C TRP A 204 -3.13 0.12 13.32
N THR A 205 -3.51 0.72 14.45
CA THR A 205 -3.75 0.00 15.70
C THR A 205 -4.79 -1.10 15.54
N ALA A 206 -5.85 -0.83 14.78
CA ALA A 206 -6.91 -1.80 14.52
C ALA A 206 -6.49 -2.95 13.60
N LEU A 207 -5.62 -2.66 12.61
CA LEU A 207 -5.21 -3.64 11.60
C LEU A 207 -3.93 -4.40 11.97
N GLN A 208 -3.03 -3.82 12.75
CA GLN A 208 -1.73 -4.40 13.10
C GLN A 208 -1.78 -5.87 13.55
N PRO A 209 -2.73 -6.31 14.40
CA PRO A 209 -2.79 -7.71 14.83
C PRO A 209 -3.03 -8.70 13.67
N ARG A 210 -3.71 -8.24 12.61
CA ARG A 210 -4.08 -9.05 11.44
C ARG A 210 -3.04 -8.97 10.31
N LEU A 211 -2.19 -7.93 10.31
CA LEU A 211 -1.12 -7.74 9.34
C LEU A 211 0.12 -8.56 9.68
N ARG A 212 0.18 -9.15 10.87
CA ARG A 212 1.26 -10.07 11.27
C ARG A 212 1.03 -11.43 10.61
N PRO A 213 2.12 -12.13 10.20
CA PRO A 213 1.95 -13.50 9.74
C PRO A 213 1.32 -14.31 10.85
N SER A 214 0.33 -15.14 10.52
CA SER A 214 -0.14 -16.17 11.44
C SER A 214 1.05 -17.08 11.75
N THR A 215 1.48 -17.08 13.00
CA THR A 215 2.42 -18.08 13.52
C THR A 215 1.70 -19.42 13.49
N GLY A 216 1.83 -20.13 12.37
CA GLY A 216 1.45 -21.52 12.25
C GLY A 216 2.62 -22.42 12.66
#